data_8eec8b2648a1a1c329e82bdb23e22bf9
#
_entry.id   8eec8b2648a1a1c329e82bdb23e22bf9
#
_cell.length_a   1.000
_cell.length_b   1.000
_cell.length_c   1.000
_cell.angle_alpha   90.00
_cell.angle_beta   90.00
_cell.angle_gamma   90.00
#
_symmetry.space_group_name_H-M   'P 1'
#
loop_
_entity.id
_entity.type
_entity.pdbx_description
1 polymer ?
#
loop_
_entity_poly.entity_id
_entity_poly.type
_entity_poly.pdbx_seq_one_letter_code
_entity_poly.pdbx_strand_id
1 'polypeptide(L)'
;MGRRSRWVVVSIDYRLFKPDVPTWDKAPADVACGLAWVYANATSLGGDPERIVLLGDSAGGNLAVNLAYSAALGTAVSKCGPVPVPKAVVVQYPAVDPVATYERGFPVPGFEPQMLMMGYIGGTPEQFPERIKAISSATYISDKAPATLVIEPEKDGLVVSDGVYNFVDAARAGGIDIEMARIPFANHVYNQIASNSIGNQARLTITVHYLQSRGLAP
;
A
#
# COMPACT_ATOMS: atom_id res chain seq x y z
N MET A 1 -17.34 -32.85 6.51
CA MET A 1 -15.94 -32.39 6.50
C MET A 1 -15.94 -30.93 6.02
N GLY A 2 -15.83 -29.95 6.94
CA GLY A 2 -15.75 -28.52 6.56
C GLY A 2 -14.47 -28.28 5.80
N ARG A 3 -14.56 -27.72 4.58
CA ARG A 3 -13.39 -27.18 3.88
C ARG A 3 -12.81 -26.09 4.78
N ARG A 4 -11.60 -26.26 5.27
CA ARG A 4 -10.85 -25.16 5.88
C ARG A 4 -10.58 -24.19 4.76
N SER A 5 -11.22 -23.06 4.81
CA SER A 5 -10.94 -21.95 3.89
C SER A 5 -9.49 -21.50 4.12
N ARG A 6 -8.74 -21.36 3.05
CA ARG A 6 -7.32 -20.99 3.09
C ARG A 6 -7.09 -19.85 2.13
N TRP A 7 -6.27 -18.91 2.52
CA TRP A 7 -5.73 -17.91 1.59
C TRP A 7 -4.51 -18.48 0.87
N VAL A 8 -4.39 -18.15 -0.40
CA VAL A 8 -3.14 -18.20 -1.12
C VAL A 8 -2.47 -16.84 -0.93
N VAL A 9 -1.30 -16.84 -0.34
CA VAL A 9 -0.53 -15.60 -0.10
C VAL A 9 0.70 -15.63 -0.99
N VAL A 10 0.86 -14.59 -1.79
CA VAL A 10 2.04 -14.37 -2.65
C VAL A 10 2.72 -13.11 -2.20
N SER A 11 3.96 -13.22 -1.76
CA SER A 11 4.83 -12.09 -1.49
C SER A 11 5.69 -11.83 -2.72
N ILE A 12 5.76 -10.57 -3.12
CA ILE A 12 6.54 -10.15 -4.30
C ILE A 12 7.68 -9.25 -3.86
N ASP A 13 8.80 -9.36 -4.54
CA ASP A 13 9.92 -8.44 -4.43
C ASP A 13 9.79 -7.32 -5.46
N TYR A 14 10.35 -6.16 -5.14
CA TYR A 14 10.49 -5.04 -6.05
C TYR A 14 11.85 -4.38 -5.87
N ARG A 15 12.31 -3.71 -6.91
CA ARG A 15 13.62 -3.07 -6.89
C ARG A 15 13.68 -1.93 -5.90
N LEU A 16 14.68 -1.99 -5.03
CA LEU A 16 15.02 -0.91 -4.11
C LEU A 16 16.04 0.02 -4.77
N PHE A 17 16.00 1.29 -4.40
CA PHE A 17 17.00 2.24 -4.87
C PHE A 17 18.40 1.88 -4.36
N LYS A 18 19.40 2.27 -5.12
CA LYS A 18 20.82 2.25 -4.76
C LYS A 18 21.37 3.66 -4.98
N PRO A 19 22.55 3.99 -4.46
CA PRO A 19 23.18 5.25 -4.82
C PRO A 19 23.12 5.48 -6.33
N ASP A 20 22.65 6.66 -6.75
CA ASP A 20 22.48 7.08 -8.15
C ASP A 20 21.56 6.24 -9.03
N VAL A 21 20.78 5.32 -8.44
CA VAL A 21 19.81 4.48 -9.15
C VAL A 21 18.43 4.59 -8.51
N PRO A 22 17.66 5.64 -8.82
CA PRO A 22 16.30 5.78 -8.32
C PRO A 22 15.37 4.72 -8.89
N THR A 23 14.27 4.46 -8.17
CA THR A 23 13.33 3.38 -8.53
C THR A 23 11.86 3.80 -8.52
N TRP A 24 11.58 5.09 -8.54
CA TRP A 24 10.22 5.65 -8.57
C TRP A 24 9.37 5.13 -9.75
N ASP A 25 9.99 4.74 -10.86
CA ASP A 25 9.40 4.15 -12.06
C ASP A 25 9.52 2.62 -12.10
N LYS A 26 10.52 2.08 -11.43
CA LYS A 26 10.88 0.65 -11.48
C LYS A 26 10.09 -0.18 -10.47
N ALA A 27 10.01 0.28 -9.22
CA ALA A 27 9.27 -0.42 -8.18
C ALA A 27 7.76 -0.53 -8.51
N PRO A 28 7.06 0.52 -8.99
CA PRO A 28 5.69 0.38 -9.49
C PRO A 28 5.56 -0.61 -10.65
N ALA A 29 6.51 -0.63 -11.58
CA ALA A 29 6.49 -1.58 -12.68
C ALA A 29 6.69 -3.04 -12.22
N ASP A 30 7.53 -3.24 -11.20
CA ASP A 30 7.76 -4.56 -10.62
C ASP A 30 6.50 -5.10 -9.92
N VAL A 31 5.82 -4.28 -9.12
CA VAL A 31 4.58 -4.71 -8.44
C VAL A 31 3.43 -4.91 -9.43
N ALA A 32 3.39 -4.14 -10.52
CA ALA A 32 2.43 -4.37 -11.61
C ALA A 32 2.68 -5.70 -12.32
N CYS A 33 3.94 -6.06 -12.56
CA CYS A 33 4.31 -7.38 -13.06
C CYS A 33 3.94 -8.49 -12.07
N GLY A 34 4.18 -8.28 -10.78
CA GLY A 34 3.80 -9.22 -9.73
C GLY A 34 2.29 -9.49 -9.73
N LEU A 35 1.47 -8.45 -9.79
CA LEU A 35 0.01 -8.59 -9.84
C LEU A 35 -0.45 -9.30 -11.11
N ALA A 36 0.10 -8.95 -12.28
CA ALA A 36 -0.22 -9.62 -13.53
C ALA A 36 0.13 -11.12 -13.49
N TRP A 37 1.28 -11.46 -12.89
CA TRP A 37 1.68 -12.86 -12.70
C TRP A 37 0.74 -13.60 -11.74
N VAL A 38 0.38 -12.99 -10.61
CA VAL A 38 -0.56 -13.57 -9.65
C VAL A 38 -1.90 -13.83 -10.32
N TYR A 39 -2.43 -12.88 -11.08
CA TYR A 39 -3.68 -13.03 -11.81
C TYR A 39 -3.65 -14.23 -12.77
N ALA A 40 -2.59 -14.33 -13.56
CA ALA A 40 -2.42 -15.41 -14.54
C ALA A 40 -2.25 -16.80 -13.89
N ASN A 41 -1.72 -16.86 -12.65
CA ASN A 41 -1.38 -18.11 -11.97
C ASN A 41 -2.29 -18.45 -10.79
N ALA A 42 -3.22 -17.59 -10.40
CA ALA A 42 -4.06 -17.75 -9.21
C ALA A 42 -4.74 -19.12 -9.15
N THR A 43 -5.37 -19.55 -10.23
CA THR A 43 -6.08 -20.84 -10.31
C THR A 43 -5.15 -22.03 -10.10
N SER A 44 -3.97 -22.02 -10.69
CA SER A 44 -2.98 -23.10 -10.53
C SER A 44 -2.41 -23.20 -9.12
N LEU A 45 -2.42 -22.08 -8.39
CA LEU A 45 -2.04 -22.01 -6.99
C LEU A 45 -3.19 -22.38 -6.03
N GLY A 46 -4.39 -22.66 -6.56
CA GLY A 46 -5.58 -22.97 -5.77
C GLY A 46 -6.32 -21.72 -5.26
N GLY A 47 -5.98 -20.55 -5.79
CA GLY A 47 -6.65 -19.27 -5.55
C GLY A 47 -7.73 -18.96 -6.58
N ASP A 48 -8.40 -17.83 -6.37
CA ASP A 48 -9.44 -17.31 -7.24
C ASP A 48 -8.96 -15.95 -7.82
N PRO A 49 -8.72 -15.84 -9.14
CA PRO A 49 -8.27 -14.61 -9.77
C PRO A 49 -9.29 -13.45 -9.62
N GLU A 50 -10.58 -13.77 -9.42
CA GLU A 50 -11.62 -12.77 -9.21
C GLU A 50 -11.69 -12.26 -7.76
N ARG A 51 -10.84 -12.76 -6.86
CA ARG A 51 -10.84 -12.43 -5.44
C ARG A 51 -9.45 -12.00 -4.94
N ILE A 52 -8.71 -11.31 -5.77
CA ILE A 52 -7.38 -10.80 -5.41
C ILE A 52 -7.52 -9.58 -4.48
N VAL A 53 -6.76 -9.60 -3.39
CA VAL A 53 -6.61 -8.48 -2.44
C VAL A 53 -5.14 -8.08 -2.40
N LEU A 54 -4.86 -6.78 -2.45
CA LEU A 54 -3.51 -6.27 -2.22
C LEU A 54 -3.32 -5.93 -0.75
N LEU A 55 -2.18 -6.33 -0.20
CA LEU A 55 -1.75 -5.94 1.14
C LEU A 55 -0.39 -5.24 1.04
N GLY A 56 -0.19 -4.21 1.85
CA GLY A 56 1.10 -3.52 1.88
C GLY A 56 1.30 -2.67 3.12
N ASP A 57 2.54 -2.61 3.57
CA ASP A 57 2.98 -1.83 4.72
C ASP A 57 3.91 -0.71 4.23
N SER A 58 3.81 0.50 4.78
CA SER A 58 4.73 1.62 4.53
C SER A 58 4.90 1.92 3.02
N ALA A 59 6.10 1.82 2.48
CA ALA A 59 6.37 1.93 1.04
C ALA A 59 5.58 0.90 0.22
N GLY A 60 5.45 -0.33 0.71
CA GLY A 60 4.60 -1.36 0.10
C GLY A 60 3.12 -0.98 0.11
N GLY A 61 2.68 -0.25 1.14
CA GLY A 61 1.33 0.32 1.22
C GLY A 61 1.09 1.38 0.14
N ASN A 62 2.05 2.28 -0.09
CA ASN A 62 2.02 3.23 -1.20
C ASN A 62 1.92 2.51 -2.56
N LEU A 63 2.79 1.54 -2.80
CA LEU A 63 2.80 0.76 -4.04
C LEU A 63 1.48 0.03 -4.25
N ALA A 64 0.89 -0.57 -3.21
CA ALA A 64 -0.38 -1.29 -3.29
C ALA A 64 -1.56 -0.36 -3.63
N VAL A 65 -1.66 0.80 -2.96
CA VAL A 65 -2.69 1.81 -3.25
C VAL A 65 -2.54 2.32 -4.67
N ASN A 66 -1.34 2.78 -5.05
CA ASN A 66 -1.10 3.36 -6.37
C ASN A 66 -1.37 2.36 -7.50
N LEU A 67 -0.96 1.09 -7.33
CA LEU A 67 -1.23 0.04 -8.30
C LEU A 67 -2.72 -0.23 -8.44
N ALA A 68 -3.44 -0.40 -7.33
CA ALA A 68 -4.87 -0.69 -7.36
C ALA A 68 -5.69 0.44 -7.97
N TYR A 69 -5.39 1.67 -7.60
CA TYR A 69 -6.12 2.86 -8.06
C TYR A 69 -5.79 3.19 -9.52
N SER A 70 -4.52 3.08 -9.93
CA SER A 70 -4.15 3.24 -11.34
C SER A 70 -4.70 2.13 -12.24
N ALA A 71 -4.82 0.90 -11.72
CA ALA A 71 -5.49 -0.19 -12.44
C ALA A 71 -6.97 0.12 -12.66
N ALA A 72 -7.66 0.66 -11.65
CA ALA A 72 -9.06 1.07 -11.75
C ALA A 72 -9.28 2.23 -12.73
N LEU A 73 -8.29 3.12 -12.88
CA LEU A 73 -8.27 4.17 -13.89
C LEU A 73 -7.89 3.66 -15.30
N GLY A 74 -7.44 2.42 -15.44
CA GLY A 74 -6.93 1.88 -16.69
C GLY A 74 -5.55 2.44 -17.09
N THR A 75 -4.82 3.05 -16.16
CA THR A 75 -3.50 3.66 -16.40
C THR A 75 -2.33 2.82 -15.91
N ALA A 76 -2.59 1.75 -15.14
CA ALA A 76 -1.55 0.82 -14.74
C ALA A 76 -1.00 0.06 -15.95
N VAL A 77 0.31 0.07 -16.09
CA VAL A 77 1.01 -0.59 -17.21
C VAL A 77 1.93 -1.68 -16.68
N SER A 78 1.87 -2.85 -17.30
CA SER A 78 2.77 -3.97 -17.04
C SER A 78 3.28 -4.58 -18.33
N LYS A 79 4.56 -4.95 -18.36
CA LYS A 79 5.16 -5.74 -19.44
C LYS A 79 4.91 -7.25 -19.30
N CYS A 80 4.32 -7.66 -18.16
CA CYS A 80 4.14 -9.07 -17.80
C CYS A 80 2.72 -9.59 -18.07
N GLY A 81 1.84 -8.76 -18.61
CA GLY A 81 0.45 -9.10 -18.91
C GLY A 81 -0.56 -8.09 -18.37
N PRO A 82 -1.84 -8.37 -18.50
CA PRO A 82 -2.90 -7.47 -18.01
C PRO A 82 -2.83 -7.30 -16.50
N VAL A 83 -3.05 -6.06 -16.05
CA VAL A 83 -3.12 -5.71 -14.63
C VAL A 83 -4.59 -5.68 -14.23
N PRO A 84 -5.07 -6.64 -13.43
CA PRO A 84 -6.46 -6.64 -12.99
C PRO A 84 -6.68 -5.57 -11.90
N VAL A 85 -7.92 -5.12 -11.76
CA VAL A 85 -8.33 -4.32 -10.59
C VAL A 85 -8.55 -5.26 -9.42
N PRO A 86 -7.81 -5.14 -8.30
CA PRO A 86 -8.04 -5.98 -7.13
C PRO A 86 -9.39 -5.68 -6.50
N LYS A 87 -9.97 -6.64 -5.77
CA LYS A 87 -11.27 -6.47 -5.11
C LYS A 87 -11.22 -5.59 -3.87
N ALA A 88 -10.07 -5.56 -3.21
CA ALA A 88 -9.83 -4.68 -2.08
C ALA A 88 -8.33 -4.40 -1.91
N VAL A 89 -8.03 -3.36 -1.15
CA VAL A 89 -6.68 -3.00 -0.70
C VAL A 89 -6.69 -2.89 0.82
N VAL A 90 -5.71 -3.49 1.48
CA VAL A 90 -5.49 -3.33 2.93
C VAL A 90 -4.08 -2.85 3.14
N VAL A 91 -3.93 -1.68 3.72
CA VAL A 91 -2.61 -1.08 3.91
C VAL A 91 -2.39 -0.63 5.35
N GLN A 92 -1.15 -0.66 5.78
CA GLN A 92 -0.74 -0.19 7.09
C GLN A 92 0.28 0.92 6.94
N TYR A 93 0.08 1.99 7.70
CA TYR A 93 0.97 3.17 7.70
C TYR A 93 1.54 3.49 6.30
N PRO A 94 0.67 3.59 5.27
CA PRO A 94 1.12 3.69 3.90
C PRO A 94 1.73 5.07 3.61
N ALA A 95 2.87 5.11 2.92
CA ALA A 95 3.54 6.36 2.53
C ALA A 95 2.80 7.07 1.37
N VAL A 96 1.51 7.38 1.56
CA VAL A 96 0.60 7.92 0.53
C VAL A 96 0.86 9.38 0.17
N ASP A 97 1.46 10.13 1.11
CA ASP A 97 1.89 11.51 0.93
C ASP A 97 3.42 11.60 1.02
N PRO A 98 4.11 11.53 -0.12
CA PRO A 98 5.56 11.56 -0.16
C PRO A 98 6.15 12.91 0.28
N VAL A 99 5.44 14.02 0.05
CA VAL A 99 5.88 15.36 0.46
C VAL A 99 5.84 15.49 1.98
N ALA A 100 4.72 15.13 2.61
CA ALA A 100 4.61 15.14 4.07
C ALA A 100 5.66 14.24 4.73
N THR A 101 5.93 13.06 4.15
CA THR A 101 6.96 12.15 4.64
C THR A 101 8.36 12.79 4.53
N TYR A 102 8.67 13.45 3.42
CA TYR A 102 9.95 14.11 3.21
C TYR A 102 10.16 15.32 4.14
N GLU A 103 9.15 16.20 4.25
CA GLU A 103 9.27 17.45 4.98
C GLU A 103 9.18 17.32 6.49
N ARG A 104 8.33 16.38 6.96
CA ARG A 104 7.93 16.28 8.37
C ARG A 104 8.18 14.93 9.01
N GLY A 105 8.62 13.95 8.23
CA GLY A 105 8.96 12.63 8.75
C GLY A 105 10.13 12.69 9.73
N PHE A 106 10.03 11.94 10.82
CA PHE A 106 11.05 11.90 11.86
C PHE A 106 11.95 10.67 11.65
N PRO A 107 13.27 10.82 11.71
CA PRO A 107 14.16 9.67 11.58
C PRO A 107 13.95 8.67 12.72
N VAL A 108 13.94 7.40 12.36
CA VAL A 108 14.01 6.29 13.31
C VAL A 108 15.26 5.46 13.02
N PRO A 109 15.79 4.69 13.97
CA PRO A 109 17.03 3.95 13.75
C PRO A 109 17.01 3.14 12.44
N GLY A 110 17.92 3.48 11.53
CA GLY A 110 18.06 2.84 10.22
C GLY A 110 17.15 3.40 9.11
N PHE A 111 16.31 4.39 9.40
CA PHE A 111 15.40 4.99 8.41
C PHE A 111 15.39 6.52 8.54
N GLU A 112 15.92 7.19 7.53
CA GLU A 112 15.93 8.65 7.38
C GLU A 112 14.93 9.03 6.27
N PRO A 113 13.78 9.67 6.58
CA PRO A 113 12.72 9.92 5.60
C PRO A 113 13.20 10.68 4.37
N GLN A 114 14.01 11.74 4.56
CA GLN A 114 14.56 12.53 3.47
C GLN A 114 15.45 11.68 2.56
N MET A 115 16.37 10.90 3.15
CA MET A 115 17.29 10.04 2.41
C MET A 115 16.53 8.96 1.63
N LEU A 116 15.52 8.34 2.25
CA LEU A 116 14.68 7.33 1.60
C LEU A 116 13.92 7.92 0.42
N MET A 117 13.32 9.09 0.60
CA MET A 117 12.59 9.78 -0.46
C MET A 117 13.53 10.22 -1.59
N MET A 118 14.64 10.87 -1.26
CA MET A 118 15.63 11.29 -2.25
C MET A 118 16.22 10.10 -3.02
N GLY A 119 16.52 9.01 -2.34
CA GLY A 119 16.98 7.78 -3.00
C GLY A 119 15.93 7.19 -3.94
N TYR A 120 14.67 7.18 -3.52
CA TYR A 120 13.58 6.64 -4.30
C TYR A 120 13.31 7.45 -5.57
N ILE A 121 13.24 8.79 -5.48
CA ILE A 121 12.95 9.67 -6.62
C ILE A 121 14.21 10.19 -7.35
N GLY A 122 15.39 10.06 -6.76
CA GLY A 122 16.67 10.50 -7.35
C GLY A 122 17.03 11.94 -7.07
N GLY A 123 16.48 12.58 -6.05
CA GLY A 123 16.75 13.95 -5.62
C GLY A 123 15.61 14.50 -4.76
N THR A 124 15.49 15.83 -4.64
CA THR A 124 14.47 16.45 -3.81
C THR A 124 13.10 16.53 -4.51
N PRO A 125 11.99 16.68 -3.76
CA PRO A 125 10.67 16.92 -4.34
C PRO A 125 10.61 18.10 -5.29
N GLU A 126 11.34 19.19 -5.00
CA GLU A 126 11.37 20.39 -5.83
C GLU A 126 12.11 20.16 -7.15
N GLN A 127 13.13 19.31 -7.14
CA GLN A 127 13.88 18.95 -8.36
C GLN A 127 13.06 18.03 -9.28
N PHE A 128 12.20 17.18 -8.71
CA PHE A 128 11.45 16.16 -9.45
C PHE A 128 9.95 16.13 -9.14
N PRO A 129 9.21 17.25 -9.35
CA PRO A 129 7.79 17.34 -9.01
C PRO A 129 6.92 16.29 -9.73
N GLU A 130 7.26 15.94 -10.98
CA GLU A 130 6.51 14.92 -11.73
C GLU A 130 6.72 13.50 -11.17
N ARG A 131 7.89 13.23 -10.58
CA ARG A 131 8.14 11.96 -9.91
C ARG A 131 7.36 11.88 -8.60
N ILE A 132 7.32 12.96 -7.84
CA ILE A 132 6.48 13.09 -6.64
C ILE A 132 5.01 12.86 -6.99
N LYS A 133 4.50 13.51 -8.04
CA LYS A 133 3.13 13.31 -8.51
C LYS A 133 2.86 11.85 -8.86
N ALA A 134 3.80 11.19 -9.55
CA ALA A 134 3.66 9.79 -9.93
C ALA A 134 3.62 8.82 -8.74
N ILE A 135 4.27 9.13 -7.63
CA ILE A 135 4.28 8.28 -6.43
C ILE A 135 3.27 8.71 -5.37
N SER A 136 2.64 9.89 -5.50
CA SER A 136 1.60 10.37 -4.59
C SER A 136 0.28 9.64 -4.85
N SER A 137 -0.28 9.00 -3.82
CA SER A 137 -1.52 8.24 -3.95
C SER A 137 -2.73 9.12 -4.26
N ALA A 138 -2.70 10.39 -3.87
CA ALA A 138 -3.74 11.36 -4.20
C ALA A 138 -3.92 11.55 -5.72
N THR A 139 -2.88 11.32 -6.52
CA THR A 139 -2.92 11.39 -8.00
C THR A 139 -3.93 10.41 -8.61
N TYR A 140 -4.22 9.31 -7.94
CA TYR A 140 -5.02 8.20 -8.47
C TYR A 140 -6.42 8.10 -7.84
N ILE A 141 -6.83 9.08 -7.05
CA ILE A 141 -8.16 9.09 -6.43
C ILE A 141 -9.24 9.16 -7.51
N SER A 142 -10.17 8.19 -7.48
CA SER A 142 -11.37 8.17 -8.30
C SER A 142 -12.42 7.25 -7.68
N ASP A 143 -13.68 7.46 -8.03
CA ASP A 143 -14.83 6.64 -7.61
C ASP A 143 -14.78 5.18 -8.11
N LYS A 144 -13.85 4.89 -9.03
CA LYS A 144 -13.61 3.54 -9.56
C LYS A 144 -12.65 2.71 -8.70
N ALA A 145 -11.96 3.35 -7.75
CA ALA A 145 -10.96 2.67 -6.93
C ALA A 145 -11.61 1.55 -6.09
N PRO A 146 -10.90 0.44 -5.86
CA PRO A 146 -11.43 -0.66 -5.05
C PRO A 146 -11.57 -0.25 -3.58
N ALA A 147 -12.44 -0.96 -2.86
CA ALA A 147 -12.61 -0.79 -1.43
C ALA A 147 -11.26 -0.89 -0.70
N THR A 148 -11.00 0.05 0.20
CA THR A 148 -9.69 0.21 0.84
C THR A 148 -9.82 0.27 2.36
N LEU A 149 -8.97 -0.48 3.05
CA LEU A 149 -8.77 -0.37 4.50
C LEU A 149 -7.37 0.21 4.76
N VAL A 150 -7.33 1.30 5.51
CA VAL A 150 -6.09 1.89 6.03
C VAL A 150 -6.01 1.61 7.53
N ILE A 151 -4.91 1.03 8.00
CA ILE A 151 -4.61 0.82 9.42
C ILE A 151 -3.45 1.72 9.78
N GLU A 152 -3.72 2.72 10.60
CA GLU A 152 -2.77 3.79 10.90
C GLU A 152 -2.39 3.81 12.38
N PRO A 153 -1.10 3.75 12.74
CA PRO A 153 -0.63 3.98 14.10
C PRO A 153 -0.74 5.47 14.45
N GLU A 154 -1.32 5.79 15.59
CA GLU A 154 -1.58 7.20 15.98
C GLU A 154 -0.31 8.05 16.19
N LYS A 155 0.81 7.42 16.42
CA LYS A 155 2.10 8.08 16.72
C LYS A 155 3.15 7.80 15.64
N ASP A 156 2.70 7.55 14.41
CA ASP A 156 3.65 7.38 13.30
C ASP A 156 4.43 8.67 13.06
N GLY A 157 5.71 8.60 13.36
CA GLY A 157 6.62 9.71 13.15
C GLY A 157 7.38 9.63 11.84
N LEU A 158 7.50 8.44 11.24
CA LEU A 158 8.24 8.26 9.99
C LEU A 158 7.38 8.64 8.77
N VAL A 159 6.21 8.02 8.66
CA VAL A 159 5.18 8.37 7.69
C VAL A 159 4.13 9.19 8.41
N VAL A 160 4.25 10.49 8.36
CA VAL A 160 3.45 11.41 9.17
C VAL A 160 1.95 11.14 9.03
N SER A 161 1.29 10.75 10.14
CA SER A 161 -0.12 10.33 10.16
C SER A 161 -1.08 11.37 9.55
N ASP A 162 -0.76 12.68 9.65
CA ASP A 162 -1.58 13.74 9.03
C ASP A 162 -1.67 13.58 7.51
N GLY A 163 -0.59 13.17 6.84
CA GLY A 163 -0.59 12.91 5.41
C GLY A 163 -1.53 11.75 5.06
N VAL A 164 -1.57 10.72 5.90
CA VAL A 164 -2.48 9.59 5.74
C VAL A 164 -3.93 9.99 5.99
N TYR A 165 -4.19 10.80 7.01
CA TYR A 165 -5.55 11.31 7.30
C TYR A 165 -6.08 12.17 6.15
N ASN A 166 -5.28 13.11 5.65
CA ASN A 166 -5.63 13.95 4.52
C ASN A 166 -5.93 13.13 3.26
N PHE A 167 -5.13 12.09 3.00
CA PHE A 167 -5.38 11.16 1.90
C PHE A 167 -6.71 10.43 2.06
N VAL A 168 -7.01 9.90 3.25
CA VAL A 168 -8.26 9.18 3.51
C VAL A 168 -9.47 10.11 3.34
N ASP A 169 -9.39 11.36 3.81
CA ASP A 169 -10.48 12.33 3.65
C ASP A 169 -10.67 12.73 2.19
N ALA A 170 -9.58 12.95 1.45
CA ALA A 170 -9.65 13.21 0.01
C ALA A 170 -10.23 12.02 -0.77
N ALA A 171 -9.84 10.79 -0.42
CA ALA A 171 -10.35 9.57 -1.03
C ALA A 171 -11.86 9.40 -0.80
N ARG A 172 -12.35 9.66 0.41
CA ARG A 172 -13.79 9.68 0.72
C ARG A 172 -14.54 10.74 -0.08
N ALA A 173 -14.01 11.96 -0.13
CA ALA A 173 -14.58 13.03 -0.94
C ALA A 173 -14.59 12.68 -2.43
N GLY A 174 -13.62 11.90 -2.91
CA GLY A 174 -13.54 11.36 -4.27
C GLY A 174 -14.44 10.15 -4.53
N GLY A 175 -15.26 9.74 -3.55
CA GLY A 175 -16.25 8.65 -3.71
C GLY A 175 -15.71 7.25 -3.47
N ILE A 176 -14.51 7.10 -2.91
CA ILE A 176 -13.91 5.79 -2.61
C ILE A 176 -14.54 5.20 -1.34
N ASP A 177 -14.91 3.92 -1.37
CA ASP A 177 -15.24 3.13 -0.17
C ASP A 177 -13.93 2.86 0.61
N ILE A 178 -13.57 3.81 1.49
CA ILE A 178 -12.35 3.74 2.29
C ILE A 178 -12.65 3.81 3.78
N GLU A 179 -12.19 2.79 4.50
CA GLU A 179 -12.25 2.71 5.96
C GLU A 179 -10.87 2.99 6.56
N MET A 180 -10.84 3.54 7.75
CA MET A 180 -9.60 3.74 8.50
C MET A 180 -9.76 3.26 9.94
N ALA A 181 -8.82 2.42 10.38
CA ALA A 181 -8.65 2.00 11.75
C ALA A 181 -7.37 2.62 12.33
N ARG A 182 -7.48 3.21 13.53
CA ARG A 182 -6.30 3.75 14.23
C ARG A 182 -5.85 2.78 15.31
N ILE A 183 -4.54 2.59 15.41
CA ILE A 183 -3.93 1.79 16.49
C ILE A 183 -3.36 2.75 17.54
N PRO A 184 -4.01 2.86 18.70
CA PRO A 184 -3.60 3.81 19.73
C PRO A 184 -2.17 3.58 20.22
N PHE A 185 -1.43 4.66 20.46
CA PHE A 185 -0.06 4.67 20.99
C PHE A 185 1.00 3.94 20.12
N ALA A 186 0.59 3.33 19.01
CA ALA A 186 1.52 2.66 18.10
C ALA A 186 2.32 3.67 17.27
N ASN A 187 3.54 3.27 16.88
CA ASN A 187 4.40 4.01 15.98
C ASN A 187 4.68 3.16 14.72
N HIS A 188 5.42 3.70 13.78
CA HIS A 188 5.81 2.99 12.55
C HIS A 188 6.37 1.59 12.86
N VAL A 189 6.06 0.61 12.00
CA VAL A 189 6.48 -0.81 12.11
C VAL A 189 6.13 -1.50 13.44
N TYR A 190 5.15 -1.00 14.19
CA TYR A 190 4.75 -1.57 15.49
C TYR A 190 4.43 -3.07 15.43
N ASN A 191 3.89 -3.53 14.32
CA ASN A 191 3.54 -4.93 14.08
C ASN A 191 4.76 -5.84 13.94
N GLN A 192 5.90 -5.31 13.51
CA GLN A 192 7.16 -6.03 13.37
C GLN A 192 7.97 -6.00 14.68
N ILE A 193 8.03 -4.84 15.32
CA ILE A 193 8.79 -4.65 16.58
C ILE A 193 8.12 -5.40 17.74
N ALA A 194 6.79 -5.39 17.79
CA ALA A 194 5.98 -5.97 18.87
C ALA A 194 4.90 -6.89 18.30
N SER A 195 5.32 -7.99 17.68
CA SER A 195 4.42 -8.93 16.97
C SER A 195 3.30 -9.51 17.84
N ASN A 196 3.52 -9.64 19.17
CA ASN A 196 2.52 -10.13 20.11
C ASN A 196 1.76 -9.01 20.85
N SER A 197 1.93 -7.74 20.44
CA SER A 197 1.23 -6.62 21.06
C SER A 197 -0.27 -6.66 20.78
N ILE A 198 -1.06 -6.04 21.68
CA ILE A 198 -2.50 -5.84 21.48
C ILE A 198 -2.77 -5.12 20.16
N GLY A 199 -1.95 -4.12 19.82
CA GLY A 199 -2.07 -3.37 18.56
C GLY A 199 -1.94 -4.28 17.33
N ASN A 200 -0.97 -5.20 17.32
CA ASN A 200 -0.82 -6.14 16.21
C ASN A 200 -1.96 -7.17 16.16
N GLN A 201 -2.45 -7.66 17.31
CA GLN A 201 -3.62 -8.55 17.36
C GLN A 201 -4.89 -7.85 16.86
N ALA A 202 -5.10 -6.58 17.27
CA ALA A 202 -6.19 -5.76 16.76
C ALA A 202 -6.13 -5.59 15.25
N ARG A 203 -4.94 -5.25 14.70
CA ARG A 203 -4.71 -5.17 13.27
C ARG A 203 -5.14 -6.43 12.52
N LEU A 204 -4.69 -7.59 12.98
CA LEU A 204 -5.05 -8.88 12.36
C LEU A 204 -6.56 -9.09 12.38
N THR A 205 -7.21 -8.85 13.51
CA THR A 205 -8.66 -8.99 13.67
C THR A 205 -9.42 -8.04 12.75
N ILE A 206 -9.01 -6.76 12.70
CA ILE A 206 -9.61 -5.74 11.84
C ILE A 206 -9.48 -6.14 10.36
N THR A 207 -8.29 -6.58 9.94
CA THR A 207 -8.05 -7.03 8.56
C THR A 207 -8.96 -8.20 8.19
N VAL A 208 -9.02 -9.24 9.03
CA VAL A 208 -9.86 -10.41 8.78
C VAL A 208 -11.34 -10.03 8.73
N HIS A 209 -11.80 -9.23 9.69
CA HIS A 209 -13.20 -8.78 9.73
C HIS A 209 -13.58 -7.95 8.51
N TYR A 210 -12.71 -7.02 8.10
CA TYR A 210 -12.89 -6.21 6.90
C TYR A 210 -13.03 -7.08 5.64
N LEU A 211 -12.15 -8.07 5.48
CA LEU A 211 -12.21 -8.96 4.33
C LEU A 211 -13.42 -9.91 4.38
N GLN A 212 -13.82 -10.36 5.56
CA GLN A 212 -15.03 -11.18 5.76
C GLN A 212 -16.30 -10.41 5.40
N SER A 213 -16.43 -9.16 5.84
CA SER A 213 -17.59 -8.33 5.54
C SER A 213 -17.79 -8.08 4.03
N ARG A 214 -16.72 -8.25 3.25
CA ARG A 214 -16.71 -8.12 1.78
C ARG A 214 -16.72 -9.46 1.05
N GLY A 215 -16.89 -10.59 1.76
CA GLY A 215 -16.86 -11.93 1.19
C GLY A 215 -15.50 -12.33 0.61
N LEU A 216 -14.40 -11.67 1.02
CA LEU A 216 -13.04 -11.89 0.52
C LEU A 216 -12.20 -12.76 1.46
N ALA A 217 -12.68 -13.02 2.67
CA ALA A 217 -12.08 -13.94 3.62
C ALA A 217 -13.01 -15.13 3.87
N PRO A 218 -12.43 -16.24 4.31
CA PRO A 218 -13.19 -17.41 4.71
C PRO A 218 -14.01 -17.18 5.98
#